data_0ba23fbd6d6a6abe675c4cda5ad7aabd
#
_entry.id   0ba23fbd6d6a6abe675c4cda5ad7aabd
#
_cell.length_a   1.000
_cell.length_b   1.000
_cell.length_c   1.000
_cell.angle_alpha   90.00
_cell.angle_beta   90.00
_cell.angle_gamma   90.00
#
_symmetry.space_group_name_H-M   'P 1'
#
loop_
_entity.id
_entity.type
_entity.pdbx_description
1 polymer ?
#
loop_
_entity_poly.entity_id
_entity_poly.type
_entity_poly.pdbx_seq_one_letter_code
_entity_poly.pdbx_strand_id
1 'polypeptide(L)'
;MKKLVSLILTVVLLTGIVPAFAEETPAHVLVVYFSHAGENYNVGVIEEGNTAKMGKIIAEQMNADIFELVPVVEYPMDYDSCLDVATEEQRTDARPEYVDEIENWDQYDTVFIGYPIWWGEIPNIVYTFMEAYDFTGKTVIPFNTHEGSGQARSQRDIEELLTGATVLKGLAVRGSKAQNDAEGTSADVANWLKQIGLPQ
;
A
#
# COMPACT_ATOMS: atom_id res chain seq x y z
N MET A 1 -59.54 51.72 -41.70
CA MET A 1 -58.68 51.80 -40.48
C MET A 1 -58.31 50.38 -40.06
N LYS A 2 -57.14 49.92 -40.46
CA LYS A 2 -56.63 48.55 -40.12
C LYS A 2 -55.72 48.66 -38.94
N LYS A 3 -56.06 48.00 -37.82
CA LYS A 3 -55.25 47.93 -36.65
C LYS A 3 -54.21 46.81 -36.83
N LEU A 4 -52.94 47.17 -36.85
CA LEU A 4 -51.83 46.21 -36.77
C LEU A 4 -51.68 45.77 -35.27
N VAL A 5 -51.79 44.49 -35.03
CA VAL A 5 -51.45 43.87 -33.73
C VAL A 5 -50.01 43.33 -33.86
N SER A 6 -49.08 43.95 -33.12
CA SER A 6 -47.71 43.55 -33.06
C SER A 6 -47.58 42.43 -32.01
N LEU A 7 -47.24 41.24 -32.45
CA LEU A 7 -46.94 40.08 -31.54
C LEU A 7 -45.48 40.10 -31.20
N ILE A 8 -45.16 40.44 -29.97
CA ILE A 8 -43.81 40.37 -29.42
C ILE A 8 -43.56 38.92 -28.97
N LEU A 9 -42.68 38.22 -29.68
CA LEU A 9 -42.24 36.87 -29.32
C LEU A 9 -41.06 36.98 -28.32
N THR A 10 -41.33 36.73 -27.05
CA THR A 10 -40.29 36.69 -26.02
C THR A 10 -39.59 35.34 -26.06
N VAL A 11 -38.35 35.29 -26.57
CA VAL A 11 -37.51 34.10 -26.51
C VAL A 11 -36.86 34.03 -25.13
N VAL A 12 -37.30 33.10 -24.32
CA VAL A 12 -36.66 32.77 -23.04
C VAL A 12 -35.49 31.81 -23.33
N LEU A 13 -34.25 32.31 -23.26
CA LEU A 13 -33.06 31.48 -23.27
C LEU A 13 -32.96 30.81 -21.92
N LEU A 14 -33.31 29.52 -21.82
CA LEU A 14 -32.92 28.68 -20.72
C LEU A 14 -31.43 28.35 -20.88
N THR A 15 -30.56 29.06 -20.13
CA THR A 15 -29.17 28.65 -19.92
C THR A 15 -29.18 27.50 -18.96
N GLY A 16 -29.14 26.28 -19.48
CA GLY A 16 -28.92 25.08 -18.65
C GLY A 16 -27.51 25.15 -18.04
N ILE A 17 -27.45 25.28 -16.72
CA ILE A 17 -26.21 25.06 -15.95
C ILE A 17 -25.97 23.55 -16.01
N VAL A 18 -25.07 23.11 -16.89
CA VAL A 18 -24.50 21.76 -16.84
C VAL A 18 -23.55 21.74 -15.65
N PRO A 19 -23.79 20.93 -14.61
CA PRO A 19 -22.79 20.78 -13.58
C PRO A 19 -21.50 20.25 -14.23
N ALA A 20 -20.42 20.99 -14.10
CA ALA A 20 -19.10 20.49 -14.43
C ALA A 20 -18.83 19.32 -13.47
N PHE A 21 -18.89 18.09 -13.99
CA PHE A 21 -18.29 16.96 -13.30
C PHE A 21 -16.79 17.29 -13.22
N ALA A 22 -16.27 17.48 -12.02
CA ALA A 22 -14.85 17.50 -11.81
C ALA A 22 -14.34 16.14 -12.33
N GLU A 23 -13.47 16.14 -13.33
CA GLU A 23 -12.68 14.95 -13.65
C GLU A 23 -11.90 14.64 -12.39
N GLU A 24 -12.23 13.53 -11.71
CA GLU A 24 -11.39 13.00 -10.65
C GLU A 24 -10.06 12.66 -11.32
N THR A 25 -9.01 13.39 -10.96
CA THR A 25 -7.65 13.02 -11.31
C THR A 25 -7.42 11.59 -10.81
N PRO A 26 -6.93 10.68 -11.66
CA PRO A 26 -6.63 9.32 -11.18
C PRO A 26 -5.74 9.39 -9.94
N ALA A 27 -6.13 8.72 -8.87
CA ALA A 27 -5.32 8.67 -7.66
C ALA A 27 -3.93 8.12 -8.01
N HIS A 28 -2.88 8.85 -7.64
CA HIS A 28 -1.51 8.36 -7.79
C HIS A 28 -1.25 7.36 -6.66
N VAL A 29 -1.04 6.11 -7.03
CA VAL A 29 -0.89 4.99 -6.12
C VAL A 29 0.57 4.56 -6.07
N LEU A 30 1.09 4.36 -4.85
CA LEU A 30 2.42 3.82 -4.61
C LEU A 30 2.33 2.53 -3.78
N VAL A 31 3.07 1.51 -4.17
CA VAL A 31 3.27 0.30 -3.37
C VAL A 31 4.68 0.32 -2.81
N VAL A 32 4.82 0.57 -1.53
CA VAL A 32 6.10 0.48 -0.80
C VAL A 32 6.13 -0.84 -0.06
N TYR A 33 7.23 -1.57 -0.13
CA TYR A 33 7.36 -2.79 0.64
C TYR A 33 8.80 -3.07 1.08
N PHE A 34 8.94 -3.75 2.21
CA PHE A 34 10.10 -4.51 2.60
C PHE A 34 9.84 -6.00 2.37
N SER A 35 10.84 -6.70 1.85
CA SER A 35 10.76 -8.14 1.64
C SER A 35 12.11 -8.80 1.88
N HIS A 36 12.11 -10.04 2.35
CA HIS A 36 13.34 -10.79 2.63
C HIS A 36 13.37 -12.07 1.79
N ALA A 37 14.44 -12.22 0.99
CA ALA A 37 14.81 -13.47 0.32
C ALA A 37 15.61 -14.38 1.28
N GLY A 38 16.10 -15.52 0.81
CA GLY A 38 16.82 -16.47 1.64
C GLY A 38 15.91 -17.46 2.34
N GLU A 39 16.33 -17.95 3.50
CA GLU A 39 15.57 -18.95 4.26
C GLU A 39 14.40 -18.31 4.99
N ASN A 40 13.19 -18.78 4.70
CA ASN A 40 11.96 -18.29 5.30
C ASN A 40 11.20 -19.42 6.00
N TYR A 41 10.68 -19.16 7.20
CA TYR A 41 9.94 -20.12 8.01
C TYR A 41 8.78 -20.75 7.23
N ASN A 42 8.68 -22.08 7.22
CA ASN A 42 7.69 -22.89 6.51
C ASN A 42 7.64 -22.70 4.98
N VAL A 43 8.52 -21.88 4.39
CA VAL A 43 8.60 -21.66 2.95
C VAL A 43 9.88 -22.28 2.37
N GLY A 44 10.99 -22.22 3.12
CA GLY A 44 12.32 -22.67 2.69
C GLY A 44 13.15 -21.54 2.11
N VAL A 45 14.18 -21.91 1.34
CA VAL A 45 15.07 -20.94 0.70
C VAL A 45 14.44 -20.43 -0.59
N ILE A 46 14.31 -19.11 -0.71
CA ILE A 46 13.67 -18.42 -1.82
C ILE A 46 14.56 -17.29 -2.36
N GLU A 47 14.51 -17.07 -3.67
CA GLU A 47 15.27 -16.01 -4.35
C GLU A 47 14.53 -14.66 -4.31
N GLU A 48 13.20 -14.68 -4.28
CA GLU A 48 12.34 -13.50 -4.18
C GLU A 48 11.43 -13.64 -2.98
N GLY A 49 11.48 -12.66 -2.09
CA GLY A 49 10.72 -12.69 -0.85
C GLY A 49 9.20 -12.68 -1.06
N ASN A 50 8.49 -13.26 -0.10
CA ASN A 50 7.03 -13.43 -0.15
C ASN A 50 6.27 -12.11 -0.32
N THR A 51 6.70 -11.07 0.40
CA THR A 51 6.07 -9.74 0.36
C THR A 51 6.29 -9.05 -0.99
N ALA A 52 7.48 -9.22 -1.60
CA ALA A 52 7.77 -8.69 -2.94
C ALA A 52 6.79 -9.24 -3.98
N LYS A 53 6.53 -10.56 -3.97
CA LYS A 53 5.54 -11.17 -4.88
C LYS A 53 4.15 -10.56 -4.71
N MET A 54 3.72 -10.40 -3.47
CA MET A 54 2.42 -9.81 -3.17
C MET A 54 2.37 -8.33 -3.58
N GLY A 55 3.43 -7.57 -3.31
CA GLY A 55 3.56 -6.16 -3.70
C GLY A 55 3.46 -5.96 -5.22
N LYS A 56 4.11 -6.83 -6.00
CA LYS A 56 4.03 -6.80 -7.47
C LYS A 56 2.62 -7.07 -7.98
N ILE A 57 1.90 -8.04 -7.38
CA ILE A 57 0.49 -8.32 -7.72
C ILE A 57 -0.39 -7.10 -7.44
N ILE A 58 -0.21 -6.43 -6.29
CA ILE A 58 -0.97 -5.22 -5.94
C ILE A 58 -0.65 -4.10 -6.91
N ALA A 59 0.64 -3.86 -7.21
CA ALA A 59 1.06 -2.81 -8.13
C ALA A 59 0.48 -3.01 -9.54
N GLU A 60 0.46 -4.25 -10.04
CA GLU A 60 -0.14 -4.59 -11.33
C GLU A 60 -1.65 -4.32 -11.33
N GLN A 61 -2.40 -4.75 -10.32
CA GLN A 61 -3.85 -4.58 -10.24
C GLN A 61 -4.27 -3.12 -10.05
N MET A 62 -3.43 -2.32 -9.38
CA MET A 62 -3.69 -0.89 -9.13
C MET A 62 -3.07 0.04 -10.16
N ASN A 63 -2.31 -0.48 -11.14
CA ASN A 63 -1.48 0.32 -12.05
C ASN A 63 -0.64 1.33 -11.26
N ALA A 64 0.01 0.87 -10.19
CA ALA A 64 0.72 1.66 -9.21
C ALA A 64 2.23 1.67 -9.45
N ASP A 65 2.88 2.74 -9.03
CA ASP A 65 4.32 2.76 -8.87
C ASP A 65 4.74 1.82 -7.73
N ILE A 66 5.97 1.31 -7.80
CA ILE A 66 6.47 0.35 -6.82
C ILE A 66 7.83 0.80 -6.28
N PHE A 67 8.01 0.67 -4.96
CA PHE A 67 9.25 1.01 -4.27
C PHE A 67 9.60 -0.07 -3.24
N GLU A 68 10.78 -0.66 -3.36
CA GLU A 68 11.30 -1.64 -2.40
C GLU A 68 12.21 -0.95 -1.39
N LEU A 69 11.96 -1.17 -0.11
CA LEU A 69 12.86 -0.76 0.97
C LEU A 69 14.05 -1.72 1.01
N VAL A 70 15.09 -1.40 0.25
CA VAL A 70 16.33 -2.20 0.20
C VAL A 70 17.22 -1.76 1.37
N PRO A 71 17.51 -2.63 2.35
CA PRO A 71 18.33 -2.25 3.49
C PRO A 71 19.77 -1.92 3.09
N VAL A 72 20.35 -0.86 3.67
CA VAL A 72 21.79 -0.52 3.46
C VAL A 72 22.69 -1.62 4.00
N VAL A 73 22.31 -2.23 5.11
CA VAL A 73 22.98 -3.42 5.66
C VAL A 73 22.06 -4.60 5.41
N GLU A 74 22.46 -5.48 4.48
CA GLU A 74 21.67 -6.66 4.12
C GLU A 74 21.39 -7.56 5.34
N TYR A 75 20.15 -8.03 5.45
CA TYR A 75 19.79 -9.05 6.44
C TYR A 75 20.39 -10.40 6.06
N PRO A 76 20.80 -11.22 7.06
CA PRO A 76 21.31 -12.55 6.79
C PRO A 76 20.32 -13.42 6.02
N MET A 77 20.84 -14.20 5.06
CA MET A 77 20.02 -15.12 4.25
C MET A 77 19.62 -16.38 5.01
N ASP A 78 20.31 -16.71 6.08
CA ASP A 78 20.02 -17.83 6.99
C ASP A 78 18.98 -17.38 8.03
N TYR A 79 18.01 -18.27 8.30
CA TYR A 79 16.85 -17.94 9.12
C TYR A 79 17.21 -17.54 10.55
N ASP A 80 18.04 -18.34 11.21
CA ASP A 80 18.37 -18.11 12.63
C ASP A 80 19.15 -16.81 12.81
N SER A 81 20.13 -16.54 11.94
CA SER A 81 20.90 -15.29 11.96
C SER A 81 20.00 -14.06 11.66
N CYS A 82 19.04 -14.20 10.76
CA CYS A 82 18.07 -13.13 10.48
C CYS A 82 17.16 -12.87 11.70
N LEU A 83 16.73 -13.92 12.42
CA LEU A 83 15.97 -13.78 13.66
C LEU A 83 16.75 -13.05 14.76
N ASP A 84 18.06 -13.33 14.89
CA ASP A 84 18.91 -12.65 15.86
C ASP A 84 18.99 -11.15 15.58
N VAL A 85 19.18 -10.75 14.31
CA VAL A 85 19.18 -9.35 13.89
C VAL A 85 17.83 -8.70 14.18
N ALA A 86 16.72 -9.32 13.77
CA ALA A 86 15.37 -8.80 13.99
C ALA A 86 15.06 -8.63 15.50
N THR A 87 15.51 -9.59 16.34
CA THR A 87 15.36 -9.52 17.80
C THR A 87 16.12 -8.34 18.38
N GLU A 88 17.36 -8.10 17.93
CA GLU A 88 18.18 -6.99 18.40
C GLU A 88 17.61 -5.64 17.95
N GLU A 89 17.13 -5.54 16.73
CA GLU A 89 16.46 -4.34 16.22
C GLU A 89 15.22 -3.98 17.06
N GLN A 90 14.36 -4.97 17.35
CA GLN A 90 13.18 -4.75 18.18
C GLN A 90 13.56 -4.35 19.61
N ARG A 91 14.57 -5.02 20.21
CA ARG A 91 15.03 -4.75 21.57
C ARG A 91 15.60 -3.33 21.72
N THR A 92 16.26 -2.81 20.69
CA THR A 92 16.93 -1.50 20.70
C THR A 92 16.09 -0.39 20.08
N ASP A 93 14.91 -0.71 19.58
CA ASP A 93 14.07 0.18 18.78
C ASP A 93 14.86 0.81 17.61
N ALA A 94 15.68 -0.01 16.94
CA ALA A 94 16.55 0.42 15.85
C ALA A 94 15.74 0.99 14.66
N ARG A 95 16.39 1.83 13.89
CA ARG A 95 15.86 2.34 12.61
C ARG A 95 16.86 2.05 11.50
N PRO A 96 16.85 0.81 10.95
CA PRO A 96 17.73 0.44 9.85
C PRO A 96 17.53 1.35 8.65
N GLU A 97 18.64 1.82 8.06
CA GLU A 97 18.62 2.63 6.87
C GLU A 97 18.30 1.79 5.63
N TYR A 98 17.64 2.39 4.66
CA TYR A 98 17.41 1.80 3.34
C TYR A 98 18.02 2.67 2.24
N VAL A 99 18.32 2.04 1.10
CA VAL A 99 18.87 2.69 -0.09
C VAL A 99 17.76 3.45 -0.81
N ASP A 100 18.12 4.55 -1.45
CA ASP A 100 17.24 5.41 -2.25
C ASP A 100 16.15 6.15 -1.43
N GLU A 101 15.60 7.17 -2.05
CA GLU A 101 14.48 7.96 -1.53
C GLU A 101 13.34 7.95 -2.56
N ILE A 102 12.11 8.10 -2.08
CA ILE A 102 10.95 8.21 -2.97
C ILE A 102 10.92 9.65 -3.53
N GLU A 103 11.17 9.75 -4.82
CA GLU A 103 11.04 11.03 -5.53
C GLU A 103 9.57 11.44 -5.63
N ASN A 104 9.31 12.74 -5.53
CA ASN A 104 7.96 13.32 -5.71
C ASN A 104 6.88 12.69 -4.79
N TRP A 105 7.23 12.43 -3.52
CA TRP A 105 6.33 11.85 -2.52
C TRP A 105 4.93 12.47 -2.48
N ASP A 106 4.86 13.79 -2.65
CA ASP A 106 3.61 14.55 -2.55
C ASP A 106 2.59 14.22 -3.65
N GLN A 107 3.03 13.60 -4.76
CA GLN A 107 2.12 13.19 -5.84
C GLN A 107 1.21 12.02 -5.44
N TYR A 108 1.60 11.21 -4.47
CA TYR A 108 0.86 10.00 -4.11
C TYR A 108 -0.24 10.29 -3.09
N ASP A 109 -1.47 9.94 -3.42
CA ASP A 109 -2.64 10.06 -2.55
C ASP A 109 -2.90 8.77 -1.77
N THR A 110 -2.52 7.63 -2.36
CA THR A 110 -2.72 6.28 -1.81
C THR A 110 -1.40 5.53 -1.75
N VAL A 111 -1.06 5.03 -0.57
CA VAL A 111 0.19 4.30 -0.31
C VAL A 111 -0.11 2.95 0.31
N PHE A 112 0.23 1.90 -0.42
CA PHE A 112 0.27 0.55 0.14
C PHE A 112 1.60 0.35 0.87
N ILE A 113 1.56 -0.25 2.08
CA ILE A 113 2.76 -0.54 2.87
C ILE A 113 2.82 -2.04 3.13
N GLY A 114 3.85 -2.71 2.56
CA GLY A 114 4.05 -4.15 2.61
C GLY A 114 5.21 -4.59 3.48
N TYR A 115 5.01 -5.67 4.27
CA TYR A 115 6.05 -6.21 5.15
C TYR A 115 5.79 -7.67 5.51
N PRO A 116 6.84 -8.45 5.82
CA PRO A 116 6.68 -9.73 6.52
C PRO A 116 6.38 -9.46 7.99
N ILE A 117 5.67 -10.38 8.67
CA ILE A 117 5.55 -10.32 10.13
C ILE A 117 6.75 -11.02 10.76
N TRP A 118 7.58 -10.27 11.49
CA TRP A 118 8.71 -10.75 12.26
C TRP A 118 8.43 -10.65 13.76
N TRP A 119 8.45 -11.76 14.48
CA TRP A 119 8.13 -11.81 15.91
C TRP A 119 6.77 -11.17 16.29
N GLY A 120 5.78 -11.22 15.38
CA GLY A 120 4.45 -10.63 15.59
C GLY A 120 4.39 -9.12 15.37
N GLU A 121 5.44 -8.51 14.79
CA GLU A 121 5.58 -7.07 14.60
C GLU A 121 5.99 -6.72 13.16
N ILE A 122 5.96 -5.43 12.85
CA ILE A 122 6.49 -4.85 11.62
C ILE A 122 8.02 -4.81 11.73
N PRO A 123 8.80 -5.21 10.70
CA PRO A 123 10.24 -5.02 10.69
C PRO A 123 10.65 -3.55 10.82
N ASN A 124 11.70 -3.28 11.59
CA ASN A 124 12.07 -1.93 11.99
C ASN A 124 12.42 -0.99 10.82
N ILE A 125 12.91 -1.52 9.70
CA ILE A 125 13.15 -0.76 8.47
C ILE A 125 11.88 -0.09 7.92
N VAL A 126 10.70 -0.70 8.14
CA VAL A 126 9.42 -0.13 7.72
C VAL A 126 9.03 1.05 8.60
N TYR A 127 9.38 1.02 9.90
CA TYR A 127 9.22 2.19 10.78
C TYR A 127 10.12 3.33 10.32
N THR A 128 11.37 3.06 9.89
CA THR A 128 12.25 4.08 9.32
C THR A 128 11.58 4.81 8.16
N PHE A 129 10.94 4.06 7.25
CA PHE A 129 10.19 4.63 6.14
C PHE A 129 8.98 5.45 6.62
N MET A 130 8.15 4.89 7.50
CA MET A 130 6.94 5.57 7.96
C MET A 130 7.22 6.86 8.74
N GLU A 131 8.37 6.95 9.40
CA GLU A 131 8.80 8.13 10.15
C GLU A 131 9.50 9.18 9.24
N ALA A 132 9.95 8.79 8.04
CA ALA A 132 10.68 9.68 7.13
C ALA A 132 9.77 10.58 6.28
N TYR A 133 8.50 10.22 6.09
CA TYR A 133 7.57 10.90 5.19
C TYR A 133 6.31 11.42 5.90
N ASP A 134 5.74 12.51 5.38
CA ASP A 134 4.44 13.01 5.85
C ASP A 134 3.28 12.28 5.17
N PHE A 135 2.49 11.56 5.95
CA PHE A 135 1.31 10.83 5.49
C PHE A 135 0.01 11.62 5.69
N THR A 136 0.07 12.87 6.13
CA THR A 136 -1.13 13.69 6.37
C THR A 136 -2.00 13.79 5.12
N GLY A 137 -3.27 13.41 5.26
CA GLY A 137 -4.26 13.42 4.17
C GLY A 137 -4.17 12.26 3.19
N LYS A 138 -3.17 11.39 3.30
CA LYS A 138 -3.04 10.21 2.42
C LYS A 138 -3.89 9.04 2.91
N THR A 139 -4.26 8.15 1.98
CA THR A 139 -4.84 6.84 2.28
C THR A 139 -3.71 5.83 2.39
N VAL A 140 -3.61 5.16 3.53
CA VAL A 140 -2.60 4.12 3.80
C VAL A 140 -3.26 2.76 3.88
N ILE A 141 -2.68 1.77 3.22
CA ILE A 141 -3.27 0.44 3.08
C ILE A 141 -2.20 -0.62 3.36
N PRO A 142 -2.16 -1.19 4.57
CA PRO A 142 -1.16 -2.19 4.90
C PRO A 142 -1.43 -3.53 4.22
N PHE A 143 -0.37 -4.24 3.87
CA PHE A 143 -0.45 -5.65 3.50
C PHE A 143 0.75 -6.40 4.06
N ASN A 144 0.55 -7.64 4.46
CA ASN A 144 1.65 -8.40 5.03
C ASN A 144 1.64 -9.87 4.65
N THR A 145 2.83 -10.46 4.71
CA THR A 145 3.01 -11.91 4.64
C THR A 145 3.38 -12.47 6.01
N HIS A 146 2.89 -13.68 6.31
CA HIS A 146 3.07 -14.33 7.61
C HIS A 146 3.03 -15.86 7.47
N GLU A 147 3.36 -16.60 8.54
CA GLU A 147 3.17 -18.05 8.61
C GLU A 147 2.36 -18.48 9.85
N GLY A 148 1.25 -17.76 10.12
CA GLY A 148 0.30 -18.13 11.17
C GLY A 148 -0.18 -16.98 12.04
N SER A 149 0.56 -15.86 12.09
CA SER A 149 0.23 -14.70 12.95
C SER A 149 -0.87 -13.78 12.38
N GLY A 150 -1.22 -13.92 11.09
CA GLY A 150 -2.10 -12.94 10.43
C GLY A 150 -1.46 -11.55 10.39
N GLN A 151 -2.24 -10.52 10.67
CA GLN A 151 -1.72 -9.14 10.80
C GLN A 151 -1.04 -8.88 12.15
N ALA A 152 -1.15 -9.79 13.12
CA ALA A 152 -0.70 -9.57 14.49
C ALA A 152 -1.16 -8.20 15.02
N ARG A 153 -0.25 -7.34 15.49
CA ARG A 153 -0.57 -5.97 15.95
C ARG A 153 -0.36 -4.89 14.88
N SER A 154 0.21 -5.24 13.74
CA SER A 154 0.75 -4.29 12.76
C SER A 154 -0.26 -3.27 12.22
N GLN A 155 -1.51 -3.65 12.00
CA GLN A 155 -2.57 -2.72 11.59
C GLN A 155 -2.74 -1.58 12.61
N ARG A 156 -2.83 -1.93 13.89
CA ARG A 156 -2.97 -0.95 14.97
C ARG A 156 -1.73 -0.07 15.10
N ASP A 157 -0.54 -0.65 14.99
CA ASP A 157 0.70 0.10 15.11
C ASP A 157 0.85 1.16 14.01
N ILE A 158 0.41 0.86 12.78
CA ILE A 158 0.33 1.83 11.67
C ILE A 158 -0.71 2.92 11.98
N GLU A 159 -1.91 2.56 12.45
CA GLU A 159 -2.95 3.51 12.81
C GLU A 159 -2.51 4.47 13.93
N GLU A 160 -1.78 3.97 14.92
CA GLU A 160 -1.24 4.76 16.03
C GLU A 160 -0.09 5.69 15.58
N LEU A 161 0.76 5.24 14.66
CA LEU A 161 1.88 6.02 14.15
C LEU A 161 1.44 7.09 13.15
N LEU A 162 0.59 6.73 12.20
CA LEU A 162 0.21 7.59 11.07
C LEU A 162 -1.11 8.33 11.31
N THR A 163 -1.22 9.03 12.42
CA THR A 163 -2.48 9.68 12.90
C THR A 163 -3.08 10.70 11.93
N GLY A 164 -2.29 11.23 10.98
CA GLY A 164 -2.75 12.16 9.94
C GLY A 164 -3.31 11.49 8.68
N ALA A 165 -3.14 10.17 8.56
CA ALA A 165 -3.57 9.37 7.42
C ALA A 165 -4.94 8.71 7.65
N THR A 166 -5.57 8.30 6.55
CA THR A 166 -6.72 7.38 6.59
C THR A 166 -6.21 5.96 6.36
N VAL A 167 -6.13 5.15 7.42
CA VAL A 167 -5.65 3.77 7.32
C VAL A 167 -6.82 2.84 7.02
N LEU A 168 -6.79 2.17 5.87
CA LEU A 168 -7.79 1.19 5.48
C LEU A 168 -7.43 -0.21 6.01
N LYS A 169 -8.42 -1.11 5.98
CA LYS A 169 -8.22 -2.50 6.42
C LYS A 169 -7.21 -3.22 5.53
N GLY A 170 -6.14 -3.73 6.16
CA GLY A 170 -5.06 -4.44 5.50
C GLY A 170 -5.41 -5.89 5.09
N LEU A 171 -4.53 -6.46 4.25
CA LEU A 171 -4.57 -7.86 3.83
C LEU A 171 -3.38 -8.63 4.40
N ALA A 172 -3.64 -9.78 5.01
CA ALA A 172 -2.61 -10.72 5.45
C ALA A 172 -2.70 -12.02 4.64
N VAL A 173 -1.59 -12.43 4.03
CA VAL A 173 -1.49 -13.67 3.23
C VAL A 173 -0.35 -14.54 3.78
N ARG A 174 -0.54 -15.86 3.79
CA ARG A 174 0.57 -16.76 4.13
C ARG A 174 1.69 -16.63 3.08
N GLY A 175 2.93 -16.51 3.54
CA GLY A 175 4.10 -16.46 2.67
C GLY A 175 4.19 -17.71 1.77
N SER A 176 3.91 -18.88 2.34
CA SER A 176 3.82 -20.13 1.58
C SER A 176 2.77 -20.09 0.45
N LYS A 177 1.65 -19.38 0.64
CA LYS A 177 0.67 -19.14 -0.43
C LYS A 177 1.20 -18.15 -1.46
N ALA A 178 1.72 -17.01 -1.02
CA ALA A 178 2.29 -15.99 -1.92
C ALA A 178 3.40 -16.56 -2.82
N GLN A 179 4.19 -17.53 -2.31
CA GLN A 179 5.24 -18.21 -3.08
C GLN A 179 4.69 -19.22 -4.09
N ASN A 180 3.73 -20.05 -3.70
CA ASN A 180 3.39 -21.26 -4.42
C ASN A 180 2.02 -21.21 -5.14
N ASP A 181 1.22 -20.17 -4.91
CA ASP A 181 -0.13 -19.99 -5.47
C ASP A 181 -0.33 -18.53 -5.91
N ALA A 182 0.34 -18.13 -6.99
CA ALA A 182 0.25 -16.77 -7.51
C ALA A 182 -1.19 -16.41 -7.96
N GLU A 183 -1.91 -17.36 -8.58
CA GLU A 183 -3.29 -17.15 -9.04
C GLU A 183 -4.24 -16.95 -7.85
N GLY A 184 -4.16 -17.81 -6.83
CA GLY A 184 -4.97 -17.66 -5.62
C GLY A 184 -4.62 -16.41 -4.81
N THR A 185 -3.34 -16.00 -4.80
CA THR A 185 -2.93 -14.74 -4.17
C THR A 185 -3.48 -13.55 -4.92
N SER A 186 -3.42 -13.55 -6.26
CA SER A 186 -4.00 -12.51 -7.10
C SER A 186 -5.51 -12.38 -6.90
N ALA A 187 -6.22 -13.51 -6.79
CA ALA A 187 -7.65 -13.52 -6.49
C ALA A 187 -7.97 -12.95 -5.09
N ASP A 188 -7.16 -13.27 -4.07
CA ASP A 188 -7.32 -12.70 -2.73
C ASP A 188 -7.12 -11.17 -2.75
N VAL A 189 -6.08 -10.68 -3.45
CA VAL A 189 -5.82 -9.25 -3.63
C VAL A 189 -7.01 -8.57 -4.30
N ALA A 190 -7.50 -9.10 -5.42
CA ALA A 190 -8.64 -8.54 -6.14
C ALA A 190 -9.90 -8.45 -5.26
N ASN A 191 -10.20 -9.52 -4.52
CA ASN A 191 -11.34 -9.54 -3.59
C ASN A 191 -11.18 -8.51 -2.46
N TRP A 192 -9.98 -8.40 -1.91
CA TRP A 192 -9.68 -7.44 -0.85
C TRP A 192 -9.81 -5.98 -1.34
N LEU A 193 -9.19 -5.62 -2.48
CA LEU A 193 -9.30 -4.28 -3.07
C LEU A 193 -10.77 -3.87 -3.25
N LYS A 194 -11.60 -4.78 -3.77
CA LYS A 194 -13.04 -4.56 -3.89
C LYS A 194 -13.73 -4.35 -2.52
N GLN A 195 -13.33 -5.10 -1.49
CA GLN A 195 -13.91 -4.98 -0.13
C GLN A 195 -13.58 -3.64 0.52
N ILE A 196 -12.40 -3.08 0.25
CA ILE A 196 -11.99 -1.76 0.78
C ILE A 196 -12.40 -0.60 -0.13
N GLY A 197 -13.14 -0.86 -1.21
CA GLY A 197 -13.74 0.15 -2.08
C GLY A 197 -12.80 0.75 -3.12
N LEU A 198 -11.69 0.07 -3.44
CA LEU A 198 -10.78 0.51 -4.50
C LEU A 198 -11.19 -0.07 -5.87
N PRO A 199 -11.04 0.73 -6.96
CA PRO A 199 -11.31 0.25 -8.31
C PRO A 199 -10.29 -0.81 -8.73
N GLN A 200 -10.70 -1.67 -9.66
CA GLN A 200 -9.85 -2.62 -10.38
C GLN A 200 -9.70 -2.17 -11.84
#